data_c58d0bd014fc38ae08ed41622da2c909
#
_entry.id   c58d0bd014fc38ae08ed41622da2c909
#
_cell.length_a   1.000
_cell.length_b   1.000
_cell.length_c   1.000
_cell.angle_alpha   90.00
_cell.angle_beta   90.00
_cell.angle_gamma   90.00
#
_symmetry.space_group_name_H-M   'P 1'
#
loop_
_entity.id
_entity.type
_entity.pdbx_description
1 polymer ?
#
loop_
_entity_poly.entity_id
_entity_poly.type
_entity_poly.pdbx_seq_one_letter_code
_entity_poly.pdbx_strand_id
1 'polypeptide(L)'
;MRGLTSLISQKLKVCASALFLFSLPSWGQQDLVPIAETTKEAFSRITAYEIVRSSLQRIIETEPDTIQEQFRITEIPAPPYKEQERAAHYLGQMRSRGLQNAYIDSEGNVIGVRKGTGEGPIFLISAHLDTVFPEGTDTTVKLRGGRYYAPGIGDDTRGLAALLSVIDTLNASGIETIGDVIFAGNVGEEGTGDLRGIKAIFRDNPSIDGYVSIDGTLLRRITNGGTGSRRFEFAFQGPGGHSFGAFGRASAIHAMGRAIAKISDLETPSVPKTTFTIGTVRGGTSVNSIAADATFAIDMRSNDPNELSKLESRVKAAALE
;
A
#
# COMPACT_ATOMS: atom_id res chain seq x y z
N MET A 1 41.44 -33.45 54.29
CA MET A 1 40.04 -33.76 54.72
C MET A 1 39.18 -32.57 54.26
N ARG A 2 38.28 -32.85 53.35
CA ARG A 2 36.89 -32.43 53.21
C ARG A 2 36.63 -30.92 53.54
N GLY A 3 36.16 -30.10 52.64
CA GLY A 3 34.84 -30.11 52.13
C GLY A 3 34.60 -29.22 50.89
N LEU A 4 33.77 -29.73 50.09
CA LEU A 4 33.15 -29.13 48.92
C LEU A 4 32.34 -27.89 49.26
N THR A 5 32.48 -26.84 48.49
CA THR A 5 31.47 -25.79 48.37
C THR A 5 30.90 -25.79 46.98
N SER A 6 29.65 -26.21 46.89
CA SER A 6 28.84 -26.22 45.68
C SER A 6 28.47 -24.80 45.29
N LEU A 7 28.89 -24.38 44.07
CA LEU A 7 28.33 -23.21 43.44
C LEU A 7 26.90 -23.52 42.94
N ILE A 8 25.93 -22.92 43.57
CA ILE A 8 24.54 -22.90 43.11
C ILE A 8 24.43 -21.84 42.03
N SER A 9 24.35 -22.34 40.80
CA SER A 9 23.94 -21.51 39.65
C SER A 9 22.42 -21.28 39.79
N GLN A 10 22.03 -20.10 40.26
CA GLN A 10 20.65 -19.63 40.13
C GLN A 10 20.41 -19.18 38.69
N LYS A 11 19.83 -20.08 37.90
CA LYS A 11 19.13 -19.69 36.67
C LYS A 11 17.83 -19.01 37.06
N LEU A 12 17.79 -17.70 36.99
CA LEU A 12 16.56 -16.95 37.08
C LEU A 12 15.73 -17.23 35.83
N LYS A 13 14.84 -18.21 35.93
CA LYS A 13 13.75 -18.41 34.96
C LYS A 13 12.65 -17.41 35.31
N VAL A 14 12.64 -16.27 34.67
CA VAL A 14 11.46 -15.42 34.65
C VAL A 14 10.48 -16.06 33.66
N CYS A 15 9.66 -16.99 34.15
CA CYS A 15 8.44 -17.38 33.46
C CYS A 15 7.36 -16.36 33.82
N ALA A 16 7.32 -15.26 33.10
CA ALA A 16 6.13 -14.44 33.04
C ALA A 16 5.16 -15.12 32.07
N SER A 17 4.37 -16.09 32.57
CA SER A 17 3.18 -16.58 31.87
C SER A 17 2.09 -15.53 32.02
N ALA A 18 2.21 -14.46 31.25
CA ALA A 18 1.06 -13.63 30.95
C ALA A 18 0.19 -14.42 29.96
N LEU A 19 -0.82 -15.13 30.48
CA LEU A 19 -1.94 -15.56 29.67
C LEU A 19 -2.67 -14.30 29.20
N PHE A 20 -2.19 -13.71 28.11
CA PHE A 20 -3.03 -12.85 27.31
C PHE A 20 -4.06 -13.76 26.63
N LEU A 21 -5.25 -13.81 27.20
CA LEU A 21 -6.44 -14.10 26.42
C LEU A 21 -6.51 -13.05 25.33
N PHE A 22 -5.90 -13.36 24.18
CA PHE A 22 -6.23 -12.69 22.94
C PHE A 22 -7.71 -13.01 22.69
N SER A 23 -8.59 -12.16 23.17
CA SER A 23 -9.83 -11.95 22.47
C SER A 23 -9.40 -11.57 21.04
N LEU A 24 -9.51 -12.50 20.12
CA LEU A 24 -9.46 -12.18 18.70
C LEU A 24 -10.36 -10.96 18.55
N PRO A 25 -9.87 -9.83 18.05
CA PRO A 25 -10.76 -8.76 17.73
C PRO A 25 -11.80 -9.40 16.82
N SER A 26 -13.05 -9.42 17.24
CA SER A 26 -14.13 -9.64 16.33
C SER A 26 -13.84 -8.67 15.18
N TRP A 27 -13.57 -9.19 14.01
CA TRP A 27 -13.52 -8.39 12.79
C TRP A 27 -14.87 -7.71 12.80
N GLY A 28 -14.89 -6.46 13.27
CA GLY A 28 -16.10 -5.72 13.46
C GLY A 28 -16.86 -5.87 12.16
N GLN A 29 -18.10 -6.29 12.28
CA GLN A 29 -19.04 -6.24 11.19
C GLN A 29 -18.90 -4.83 10.64
N GLN A 30 -18.17 -4.67 9.50
CA GLN A 30 -18.11 -3.38 8.83
C GLN A 30 -19.56 -3.11 8.50
N ASP A 31 -20.12 -2.09 9.12
CA ASP A 31 -21.48 -1.64 8.81
C ASP A 31 -21.47 -1.39 7.30
N LEU A 32 -22.12 -2.27 6.56
CA LEU A 32 -22.23 -2.16 5.12
C LEU A 32 -22.93 -0.82 4.86
N VAL A 33 -22.24 0.08 4.17
CA VAL A 33 -22.84 1.35 3.76
C VAL A 33 -24.09 1.01 2.95
N PRO A 34 -25.28 1.43 3.36
CA PRO A 34 -26.50 1.08 2.64
C PRO A 34 -26.47 1.71 1.24
N ILE A 35 -26.63 0.84 0.22
CA ILE A 35 -26.70 1.28 -1.17
C ILE A 35 -28.09 1.91 -1.39
N ALA A 36 -28.12 3.15 -1.89
CA ALA A 36 -29.36 3.83 -2.22
C ALA A 36 -30.19 3.03 -3.24
N GLU A 37 -31.50 2.99 -3.08
CA GLU A 37 -32.38 2.25 -4.01
C GLU A 37 -32.24 2.74 -5.45
N THR A 38 -32.10 4.05 -5.66
CA THR A 38 -31.84 4.64 -6.99
C THR A 38 -30.57 4.09 -7.64
N THR A 39 -29.52 3.82 -6.85
CA THR A 39 -28.26 3.20 -7.34
C THR A 39 -28.51 1.74 -7.72
N LYS A 40 -29.25 0.99 -6.92
CA LYS A 40 -29.61 -0.41 -7.22
C LYS A 40 -30.44 -0.51 -8.50
N GLU A 41 -31.42 0.37 -8.66
CA GLU A 41 -32.26 0.44 -9.86
C GLU A 41 -31.44 0.79 -11.10
N ALA A 42 -30.54 1.79 -11.00
CA ALA A 42 -29.65 2.16 -12.10
C ALA A 42 -28.75 0.99 -12.49
N PHE A 43 -28.15 0.30 -11.53
CA PHE A 43 -27.28 -0.87 -11.76
C PHE A 43 -28.07 -2.03 -12.41
N SER A 44 -29.30 -2.28 -11.93
CA SER A 44 -30.16 -3.32 -12.49
C SER A 44 -30.55 -3.01 -13.95
N ARG A 45 -30.82 -1.74 -14.26
CA ARG A 45 -31.10 -1.31 -15.65
C ARG A 45 -29.88 -1.50 -16.55
N ILE A 46 -28.70 -1.06 -16.11
CA ILE A 46 -27.47 -1.17 -16.90
C ILE A 46 -27.15 -2.64 -17.19
N THR A 47 -27.21 -3.50 -16.17
CA THR A 47 -26.93 -4.93 -16.33
C THR A 47 -27.99 -5.70 -17.10
N ALA A 48 -29.15 -5.13 -17.32
CA ALA A 48 -30.21 -5.71 -18.17
C ALA A 48 -29.96 -5.50 -19.67
N TYR A 49 -29.14 -4.53 -20.08
CA TYR A 49 -28.80 -4.36 -21.50
C TYR A 49 -28.03 -5.55 -22.04
N GLU A 50 -28.43 -6.02 -23.24
CA GLU A 50 -27.80 -7.19 -23.90
C GLU A 50 -26.30 -6.95 -24.14
N ILE A 51 -25.94 -5.74 -24.59
CA ILE A 51 -24.56 -5.36 -24.84
C ILE A 51 -23.69 -5.43 -23.55
N VAL A 52 -24.25 -5.12 -22.38
CA VAL A 52 -23.55 -5.22 -21.11
C VAL A 52 -23.41 -6.68 -20.68
N ARG A 53 -24.47 -7.48 -20.82
CA ARG A 53 -24.41 -8.92 -20.50
C ARG A 53 -23.41 -9.67 -21.37
N SER A 54 -23.45 -9.43 -22.69
CA SER A 54 -22.50 -10.04 -23.61
C SER A 54 -21.05 -9.59 -23.34
N SER A 55 -20.84 -8.32 -22.94
CA SER A 55 -19.54 -7.82 -22.54
C SER A 55 -19.02 -8.50 -21.28
N LEU A 56 -19.85 -8.68 -20.26
CA LEU A 56 -19.48 -9.42 -19.06
C LEU A 56 -19.18 -10.89 -19.34
N GLN A 57 -19.95 -11.52 -20.22
CA GLN A 57 -19.71 -12.89 -20.67
C GLN A 57 -18.37 -13.00 -21.42
N ARG A 58 -18.06 -12.02 -22.28
CA ARG A 58 -16.78 -11.96 -22.98
C ARG A 58 -15.58 -11.91 -22.02
N ILE A 59 -15.65 -11.14 -20.93
CA ILE A 59 -14.57 -11.10 -19.91
C ILE A 59 -14.30 -12.52 -19.36
N ILE A 60 -15.35 -13.30 -19.12
CA ILE A 60 -15.21 -14.69 -18.65
C ILE A 60 -14.55 -15.56 -19.72
N GLU A 61 -14.95 -15.42 -20.98
CA GLU A 61 -14.41 -16.21 -22.10
C GLU A 61 -12.95 -15.88 -22.42
N THR A 62 -12.54 -14.61 -22.24
CA THR A 62 -11.17 -14.14 -22.48
C THR A 62 -10.28 -14.21 -21.23
N GLU A 63 -10.76 -14.75 -20.11
CA GLU A 63 -9.98 -14.90 -18.89
C GLU A 63 -8.65 -15.65 -19.09
N PRO A 64 -8.56 -16.71 -19.89
CA PRO A 64 -7.28 -17.37 -20.17
C PRO A 64 -6.22 -16.43 -20.76
N ASP A 65 -6.61 -15.53 -21.67
CA ASP A 65 -5.70 -14.55 -22.27
C ASP A 65 -5.29 -13.48 -21.24
N THR A 66 -6.23 -13.05 -20.40
CA THR A 66 -5.99 -12.13 -19.29
C THR A 66 -4.97 -12.71 -18.31
N ILE A 67 -5.06 -13.99 -17.97
CA ILE A 67 -4.09 -14.70 -17.12
C ILE A 67 -2.70 -14.74 -17.78
N GLN A 68 -2.61 -14.99 -19.07
CA GLN A 68 -1.33 -14.98 -19.77
C GLN A 68 -0.68 -13.60 -19.76
N GLU A 69 -1.45 -12.54 -19.94
CA GLU A 69 -0.95 -11.18 -19.84
C GLU A 69 -0.53 -10.83 -18.41
N GLN A 70 -1.29 -11.24 -17.40
CA GLN A 70 -0.91 -11.13 -16.01
C GLN A 70 0.46 -11.76 -15.74
N PHE A 71 0.76 -12.95 -16.30
CA PHE A 71 2.06 -13.58 -16.15
C PHE A 71 3.18 -12.76 -16.78
N ARG A 72 2.97 -12.25 -18.02
CA ARG A 72 3.97 -11.40 -18.70
C ARG A 72 4.29 -10.15 -17.88
N ILE A 73 3.25 -9.48 -17.34
CA ILE A 73 3.44 -8.29 -16.50
C ILE A 73 4.15 -8.67 -15.18
N THR A 74 3.78 -9.79 -14.56
CA THR A 74 4.37 -10.25 -13.28
C THR A 74 5.86 -10.53 -13.42
N GLU A 75 6.27 -11.18 -14.52
CA GLU A 75 7.66 -11.57 -14.75
C GLU A 75 8.60 -10.40 -15.09
N ILE A 76 8.06 -9.20 -15.33
CA ILE A 76 8.84 -7.97 -15.42
C ILE A 76 8.98 -7.36 -14.02
N PRO A 77 10.17 -7.36 -13.39
CA PRO A 77 10.35 -6.78 -12.06
C PRO A 77 10.02 -5.28 -12.04
N ALA A 78 9.35 -4.83 -10.99
CA ALA A 78 9.06 -3.42 -10.78
C ALA A 78 9.22 -3.05 -9.29
N PRO A 79 10.45 -3.07 -8.76
CA PRO A 79 10.72 -2.60 -7.41
C PRO A 79 10.36 -1.12 -7.28
N PRO A 80 10.15 -0.59 -6.05
CA PRO A 80 9.86 0.82 -5.85
C PRO A 80 10.91 1.72 -6.53
N TYR A 81 10.44 2.73 -7.27
CA TYR A 81 11.25 3.68 -8.07
C TYR A 81 12.01 3.06 -9.26
N LYS A 82 11.74 1.80 -9.62
CA LYS A 82 12.35 1.09 -10.76
C LYS A 82 11.30 0.40 -11.64
N GLU A 83 10.19 1.09 -11.87
CA GLU A 83 9.03 0.58 -12.60
C GLU A 83 9.15 0.71 -14.13
N GLN A 84 10.24 1.31 -14.63
CA GLN A 84 10.38 1.75 -16.03
C GLN A 84 10.19 0.63 -17.06
N GLU A 85 10.73 -0.57 -16.79
CA GLU A 85 10.63 -1.69 -17.72
C GLU A 85 9.18 -2.19 -17.84
N ARG A 86 8.51 -2.35 -16.70
CA ARG A 86 7.08 -2.73 -16.65
C ARG A 86 6.21 -1.65 -17.26
N ALA A 87 6.49 -0.37 -17.01
CA ALA A 87 5.78 0.75 -17.60
C ALA A 87 5.91 0.76 -19.13
N ALA A 88 7.11 0.50 -19.66
CA ALA A 88 7.33 0.44 -21.12
C ALA A 88 6.54 -0.72 -21.76
N HIS A 89 6.53 -1.91 -21.14
CA HIS A 89 5.70 -3.03 -21.58
C HIS A 89 4.21 -2.64 -21.56
N TYR A 90 3.74 -2.10 -20.44
CA TYR A 90 2.33 -1.74 -20.24
C TYR A 90 1.87 -0.65 -21.23
N LEU A 91 2.74 0.32 -21.54
CA LEU A 91 2.49 1.30 -22.60
C LEU A 91 2.26 0.63 -23.96
N GLY A 92 3.11 -0.34 -24.31
CA GLY A 92 2.95 -1.13 -25.52
C GLY A 92 1.60 -1.87 -25.56
N GLN A 93 1.19 -2.44 -24.41
CA GLN A 93 -0.09 -3.13 -24.28
C GLN A 93 -1.30 -2.19 -24.42
N MET A 94 -1.26 -0.99 -23.87
CA MET A 94 -2.32 0.00 -24.03
C MET A 94 -2.43 0.45 -25.52
N ARG A 95 -1.31 0.72 -26.17
CA ARG A 95 -1.27 1.15 -27.57
C ARG A 95 -1.79 0.08 -28.53
N SER A 96 -1.43 -1.19 -28.33
CA SER A 96 -1.91 -2.31 -29.12
C SER A 96 -3.43 -2.51 -29.03
N ARG A 97 -4.03 -2.02 -27.92
CA ARG A 97 -5.48 -2.04 -27.66
C ARG A 97 -6.21 -0.76 -28.09
N GLY A 98 -5.60 0.00 -28.98
CA GLY A 98 -6.24 1.18 -29.58
C GLY A 98 -6.06 2.49 -28.83
N LEU A 99 -5.40 2.52 -27.68
CA LEU A 99 -5.06 3.74 -26.96
C LEU A 99 -3.75 4.32 -27.54
N GLN A 100 -3.79 4.78 -28.79
CA GLN A 100 -2.60 5.27 -29.51
C GLN A 100 -2.00 6.53 -28.88
N ASN A 101 -2.79 7.29 -28.14
CA ASN A 101 -2.39 8.47 -27.37
C ASN A 101 -1.75 8.12 -26.00
N ALA A 102 -1.60 6.84 -25.67
CA ALA A 102 -1.00 6.45 -24.40
C ALA A 102 0.47 6.92 -24.33
N TYR A 103 0.87 7.39 -23.15
CA TYR A 103 2.20 7.92 -22.86
C TYR A 103 2.64 7.58 -21.44
N ILE A 104 3.92 7.76 -21.15
CA ILE A 104 4.47 7.73 -19.79
C ILE A 104 4.69 9.19 -19.36
N ASP A 105 4.13 9.55 -18.19
CA ASP A 105 4.32 10.89 -17.62
C ASP A 105 5.67 11.03 -16.88
N SER A 106 5.92 12.22 -16.32
CA SER A 106 7.18 12.52 -15.61
C SER A 106 7.36 11.72 -14.31
N GLU A 107 6.29 11.21 -13.72
CA GLU A 107 6.36 10.35 -12.53
C GLU A 107 6.64 8.88 -12.88
N GLY A 108 6.35 8.48 -14.13
CA GLY A 108 6.45 7.12 -14.61
C GLY A 108 5.11 6.40 -14.76
N ASN A 109 3.98 7.09 -14.57
CA ASN A 109 2.66 6.52 -14.83
C ASN A 109 2.46 6.29 -16.33
N VAL A 110 1.82 5.18 -16.67
CA VAL A 110 1.34 4.91 -18.03
C VAL A 110 -0.11 5.36 -18.12
N ILE A 111 -0.39 6.33 -18.98
CA ILE A 111 -1.72 6.94 -19.11
C ILE A 111 -2.20 6.80 -20.54
N GLY A 112 -3.43 6.31 -20.71
CA GLY A 112 -4.12 6.26 -22.00
C GLY A 112 -5.56 6.76 -21.86
N VAL A 113 -6.04 7.51 -22.85
CA VAL A 113 -7.38 8.10 -22.84
C VAL A 113 -8.24 7.50 -23.94
N ARG A 114 -9.36 6.87 -23.56
CA ARG A 114 -10.44 6.51 -24.46
C ARG A 114 -11.43 7.67 -24.51
N LYS A 115 -11.49 8.31 -25.67
CA LYS A 115 -12.37 9.46 -25.86
C LYS A 115 -13.84 9.05 -25.82
N GLY A 116 -14.64 9.86 -25.14
CA GLY A 116 -16.09 9.80 -25.17
C GLY A 116 -16.66 10.47 -26.43
N THR A 117 -17.97 10.37 -26.58
CA THR A 117 -18.72 10.92 -27.73
C THR A 117 -19.14 12.38 -27.57
N GLY A 118 -18.98 12.96 -26.36
CA GLY A 118 -19.40 14.32 -26.06
C GLY A 118 -18.92 14.82 -24.71
N GLU A 119 -19.53 15.90 -24.24
CA GLU A 119 -19.27 16.45 -22.91
C GLU A 119 -19.96 15.59 -21.83
N GLY A 120 -19.17 14.84 -21.08
CA GLY A 120 -19.62 13.99 -19.98
C GLY A 120 -18.56 13.90 -18.89
N PRO A 121 -18.86 13.20 -17.79
CA PRO A 121 -17.91 13.05 -16.69
C PRO A 121 -16.64 12.31 -17.16
N ILE A 122 -15.50 12.78 -16.67
CA ILE A 122 -14.20 12.14 -16.88
C ILE A 122 -14.00 11.11 -15.79
N PHE A 123 -13.78 9.86 -16.18
CA PHE A 123 -13.62 8.75 -15.26
C PHE A 123 -12.22 8.15 -15.35
N LEU A 124 -11.53 8.03 -14.22
CA LEU A 124 -10.21 7.40 -14.11
C LEU A 124 -10.34 5.99 -13.56
N ILE A 125 -9.71 5.03 -14.23
CA ILE A 125 -9.54 3.66 -13.73
C ILE A 125 -8.04 3.37 -13.70
N SER A 126 -7.51 2.93 -12.55
CA SER A 126 -6.09 2.61 -12.43
C SER A 126 -5.82 1.27 -11.74
N ALA A 127 -4.60 0.79 -11.93
CA ALA A 127 -3.96 -0.30 -11.20
C ALA A 127 -2.47 0.06 -11.06
N HIS A 128 -1.79 -0.38 -9.99
CA HIS A 128 -0.42 0.07 -9.78
C HIS A 128 0.64 -0.84 -10.42
N LEU A 129 1.73 -0.21 -10.87
CA LEU A 129 2.85 -0.88 -11.56
C LEU A 129 3.89 -1.44 -10.58
N ASP A 130 4.11 -0.75 -9.48
CA ASP A 130 5.16 -1.09 -8.52
C ASP A 130 4.79 -2.29 -7.63
N THR A 131 5.78 -2.81 -6.94
CA THR A 131 5.62 -3.88 -5.94
C THR A 131 6.48 -3.58 -4.72
N VAL A 132 6.19 -4.22 -3.57
CA VAL A 132 7.01 -4.13 -2.35
C VAL A 132 8.34 -4.89 -2.45
N PHE A 133 8.55 -5.68 -3.49
CA PHE A 133 9.68 -6.59 -3.58
C PHE A 133 10.95 -5.89 -4.08
N PRO A 134 12.10 -6.12 -3.41
CA PRO A 134 13.36 -5.48 -3.79
C PRO A 134 13.90 -5.99 -5.12
N GLU A 135 14.81 -5.22 -5.71
CA GLU A 135 15.56 -5.61 -6.91
C GLU A 135 16.24 -6.96 -6.73
N GLY A 136 16.24 -7.78 -7.80
CA GLY A 136 16.80 -9.14 -7.78
C GLY A 136 15.85 -10.21 -7.25
N THR A 137 14.61 -9.84 -6.86
CA THR A 137 13.58 -10.83 -6.52
C THR A 137 13.20 -11.66 -7.75
N ASP A 138 13.16 -12.99 -7.60
CA ASP A 138 12.68 -13.91 -8.66
C ASP A 138 11.16 -13.76 -8.84
N THR A 139 10.75 -13.12 -9.92
CA THR A 139 9.34 -12.88 -10.28
C THR A 139 8.75 -13.95 -11.20
N THR A 140 9.48 -15.03 -11.46
CA THR A 140 9.02 -16.14 -12.32
C THR A 140 7.74 -16.75 -11.76
N VAL A 141 6.71 -16.87 -12.61
CA VAL A 141 5.42 -17.47 -12.23
C VAL A 141 5.56 -19.00 -12.12
N LYS A 142 5.15 -19.55 -10.99
CA LYS A 142 5.26 -20.98 -10.68
C LYS A 142 3.90 -21.59 -10.41
N LEU A 143 3.57 -22.69 -11.11
CA LEU A 143 2.35 -23.46 -10.87
C LEU A 143 2.61 -24.52 -9.78
N ARG A 144 1.81 -24.49 -8.71
CA ARG A 144 1.88 -25.47 -7.62
C ARG A 144 0.46 -25.81 -7.15
N GLY A 145 0.11 -27.10 -7.16
CA GLY A 145 -1.20 -27.53 -6.67
C GLY A 145 -2.39 -26.85 -7.36
N GLY A 146 -2.29 -26.56 -8.65
CA GLY A 146 -3.35 -25.88 -9.41
C GLY A 146 -3.46 -24.37 -9.14
N ARG A 147 -2.48 -23.75 -8.45
CA ARG A 147 -2.43 -22.31 -8.19
C ARG A 147 -1.11 -21.73 -8.70
N TYR A 148 -1.18 -20.50 -9.16
CA TYR A 148 -0.01 -19.74 -9.62
C TYR A 148 0.55 -18.89 -8.48
N TYR A 149 1.87 -18.85 -8.39
CA TYR A 149 2.62 -18.14 -7.35
C TYR A 149 3.76 -17.33 -7.99
N ALA A 150 3.81 -16.05 -7.70
CA ALA A 150 4.94 -15.18 -7.94
C ALA A 150 4.82 -13.93 -7.04
N PRO A 151 5.93 -13.23 -6.74
CA PRO A 151 5.89 -11.91 -6.11
C PRO A 151 5.08 -10.91 -6.96
N GLY A 152 4.09 -10.25 -6.35
CA GLY A 152 3.26 -9.24 -7.04
C GLY A 152 2.21 -9.78 -8.00
N ILE A 153 1.98 -11.12 -8.08
CA ILE A 153 1.02 -11.72 -9.02
C ILE A 153 -0.44 -11.31 -8.75
N GLY A 154 -0.79 -11.05 -7.48
CA GLY A 154 -2.14 -10.62 -7.10
C GLY A 154 -2.22 -9.14 -6.80
N ASP A 155 -1.10 -8.55 -6.40
CA ASP A 155 -0.94 -7.19 -5.98
C ASP A 155 0.28 -6.57 -6.70
N ASP A 156 0.09 -5.84 -7.83
CA ASP A 156 -1.22 -5.59 -8.46
C ASP A 156 -1.23 -5.96 -9.97
N THR A 157 -0.39 -6.94 -10.38
CA THR A 157 -0.38 -7.33 -11.80
C THR A 157 -1.69 -7.95 -12.26
N ARG A 158 -2.51 -8.45 -11.31
CA ARG A 158 -3.88 -8.86 -11.61
C ARG A 158 -4.76 -7.66 -11.97
N GLY A 159 -4.67 -6.56 -11.22
CA GLY A 159 -5.38 -5.32 -11.53
C GLY A 159 -4.98 -4.74 -12.87
N LEU A 160 -3.66 -4.72 -13.16
CA LEU A 160 -3.15 -4.29 -14.46
C LEU A 160 -3.71 -5.11 -15.63
N ALA A 161 -3.72 -6.43 -15.51
CA ALA A 161 -4.27 -7.32 -16.55
C ALA A 161 -5.79 -7.17 -16.69
N ALA A 162 -6.52 -7.02 -15.58
CA ALA A 162 -7.94 -6.76 -15.58
C ALA A 162 -8.29 -5.44 -16.27
N LEU A 163 -7.51 -4.40 -16.05
CA LEU A 163 -7.69 -3.10 -16.70
C LEU A 163 -7.52 -3.21 -18.23
N LEU A 164 -6.53 -3.97 -18.72
CA LEU A 164 -6.36 -4.25 -20.14
C LEU A 164 -7.55 -5.05 -20.70
N SER A 165 -8.08 -6.03 -19.96
CA SER A 165 -9.27 -6.80 -20.34
C SER A 165 -10.53 -5.92 -20.46
N VAL A 166 -10.66 -4.90 -19.59
CA VAL A 166 -11.75 -3.91 -19.69
C VAL A 166 -11.62 -3.11 -20.98
N ILE A 167 -10.41 -2.65 -21.33
CA ILE A 167 -10.16 -1.92 -22.59
C ILE A 167 -10.55 -2.79 -23.79
N ASP A 168 -10.08 -4.04 -23.84
CA ASP A 168 -10.39 -4.99 -24.91
C ASP A 168 -11.89 -5.24 -25.03
N THR A 169 -12.58 -5.35 -23.90
CA THR A 169 -14.02 -5.60 -23.85
C THR A 169 -14.82 -4.39 -24.35
N LEU A 170 -14.46 -3.17 -23.91
CA LEU A 170 -15.11 -1.95 -24.40
C LEU A 170 -14.93 -1.75 -25.90
N ASN A 171 -13.75 -2.08 -26.43
CA ASN A 171 -13.48 -1.99 -27.85
C ASN A 171 -14.29 -3.03 -28.66
N ALA A 172 -14.32 -4.28 -28.19
CA ALA A 172 -15.00 -5.36 -28.88
C ALA A 172 -16.54 -5.25 -28.84
N SER A 173 -17.09 -4.68 -27.76
CA SER A 173 -18.53 -4.49 -27.61
C SER A 173 -19.08 -3.30 -28.39
N GLY A 174 -18.22 -2.33 -28.75
CA GLY A 174 -18.68 -1.06 -29.33
C GLY A 174 -19.42 -0.16 -28.33
N ILE A 175 -19.30 -0.43 -27.03
CA ILE A 175 -19.85 0.47 -25.99
C ILE A 175 -19.14 1.80 -26.08
N GLU A 176 -19.90 2.87 -26.28
CA GLU A 176 -19.41 4.25 -26.23
C GLU A 176 -19.78 4.88 -24.88
N THR A 177 -18.85 5.70 -24.36
CA THR A 177 -19.09 6.53 -23.17
C THR A 177 -19.36 7.96 -23.62
N ILE A 178 -20.14 8.72 -22.88
CA ILE A 178 -20.35 10.16 -23.16
C ILE A 178 -19.08 10.89 -22.84
N GLY A 179 -18.58 10.76 -21.60
CA GLY A 179 -17.32 11.35 -21.18
C GLY A 179 -16.10 10.47 -21.45
N ASP A 180 -14.94 11.04 -21.27
CA ASP A 180 -13.66 10.36 -21.45
C ASP A 180 -13.41 9.32 -20.33
N VAL A 181 -12.76 8.21 -20.68
CA VAL A 181 -12.24 7.25 -19.71
C VAL A 181 -10.71 7.26 -19.78
N ILE A 182 -10.10 7.62 -18.66
CA ILE A 182 -8.65 7.58 -18.48
C ILE A 182 -8.30 6.22 -17.87
N PHE A 183 -7.41 5.49 -18.51
CA PHE A 183 -6.81 4.25 -18.00
C PHE A 183 -5.38 4.52 -17.57
N ALA A 184 -5.00 4.11 -16.36
CA ALA A 184 -3.66 4.35 -15.86
C ALA A 184 -3.03 3.12 -15.20
N GLY A 185 -1.76 2.84 -15.57
CA GLY A 185 -0.85 2.07 -14.73
C GLY A 185 -0.06 3.04 -13.88
N ASN A 186 -0.40 3.22 -12.61
CA ASN A 186 0.24 4.21 -11.75
C ASN A 186 1.44 3.64 -10.99
N VAL A 187 2.36 4.51 -10.57
CA VAL A 187 3.56 4.16 -9.81
C VAL A 187 3.48 4.68 -8.38
N GLY A 188 4.28 4.05 -7.49
CA GLY A 188 4.48 4.54 -6.13
C GLY A 188 3.25 4.39 -5.24
N GLU A 189 2.49 3.31 -5.40
CA GLU A 189 1.44 2.92 -4.46
C GLU A 189 2.08 2.34 -3.21
N GLU A 190 3.09 1.51 -3.38
CA GLU A 190 3.69 0.69 -2.35
C GLU A 190 4.78 1.39 -1.52
N GLY A 191 4.87 0.97 -0.27
CA GLY A 191 5.98 1.29 0.63
C GLY A 191 6.17 2.79 0.90
N THR A 192 7.27 3.35 0.40
CA THR A 192 7.62 4.77 0.53
C THR A 192 7.19 5.62 -0.67
N GLY A 193 6.46 5.02 -1.62
CA GLY A 193 6.02 5.70 -2.85
C GLY A 193 5.02 6.83 -2.62
N ASP A 194 4.35 6.86 -1.46
CA ASP A 194 3.47 7.94 -1.01
C ASP A 194 2.37 8.30 -2.03
N LEU A 195 1.91 7.30 -2.79
CA LEU A 195 0.91 7.48 -3.86
C LEU A 195 1.31 8.55 -4.90
N ARG A 196 2.63 8.73 -5.15
CA ARG A 196 3.16 9.82 -5.99
C ARG A 196 2.55 9.83 -7.39
N GLY A 197 2.36 8.67 -7.97
CA GLY A 197 1.81 8.53 -9.32
C GLY A 197 0.37 9.01 -9.41
N ILE A 198 -0.51 8.50 -8.56
CA ILE A 198 -1.92 8.89 -8.59
C ILE A 198 -2.12 10.36 -8.19
N LYS A 199 -1.32 10.88 -7.26
CA LYS A 199 -1.31 12.30 -6.90
C LYS A 199 -0.94 13.18 -8.10
N ALA A 200 0.04 12.76 -8.92
CA ALA A 200 0.42 13.46 -10.13
C ALA A 200 -0.71 13.44 -11.16
N ILE A 201 -1.36 12.30 -11.39
CA ILE A 201 -2.48 12.20 -12.33
C ILE A 201 -3.59 13.18 -11.96
N PHE A 202 -3.99 13.25 -10.67
CA PHE A 202 -5.03 14.20 -10.22
C PHE A 202 -4.58 15.66 -10.29
N ARG A 203 -3.31 15.96 -9.97
CA ARG A 203 -2.75 17.31 -10.11
C ARG A 203 -2.83 17.80 -11.55
N ASP A 204 -2.49 16.94 -12.50
CA ASP A 204 -2.39 17.28 -13.91
C ASP A 204 -3.73 17.16 -14.65
N ASN A 205 -4.73 16.51 -14.05
CA ASN A 205 -6.09 16.34 -14.57
C ASN A 205 -7.14 16.70 -13.49
N PRO A 206 -7.29 17.98 -13.15
CA PRO A 206 -8.19 18.40 -12.07
C PRO A 206 -9.69 18.20 -12.38
N SER A 207 -10.04 17.86 -13.63
CA SER A 207 -11.41 17.64 -14.10
C SER A 207 -11.88 16.20 -13.97
N ILE A 208 -11.15 15.32 -13.28
CA ILE A 208 -11.59 13.93 -13.04
C ILE A 208 -12.79 13.96 -12.08
N ASP A 209 -13.94 13.46 -12.55
CA ASP A 209 -15.20 13.42 -11.78
C ASP A 209 -15.35 12.14 -10.98
N GLY A 210 -14.72 11.03 -11.41
CA GLY A 210 -14.81 9.75 -10.72
C GLY A 210 -13.55 8.93 -10.85
N TYR A 211 -13.26 8.11 -9.83
CA TYR A 211 -12.05 7.30 -9.76
C TYR A 211 -12.30 5.92 -9.18
N VAL A 212 -11.73 4.91 -9.81
CA VAL A 212 -11.64 3.54 -9.30
C VAL A 212 -10.20 3.05 -9.39
N SER A 213 -9.65 2.59 -8.27
CA SER A 213 -8.43 1.77 -8.24
C SER A 213 -8.83 0.31 -8.19
N ILE A 214 -8.27 -0.48 -9.12
CA ILE A 214 -8.34 -1.95 -9.05
C ILE A 214 -7.09 -2.35 -8.27
N ASP A 215 -7.28 -2.91 -7.06
CA ASP A 215 -6.18 -3.16 -6.15
C ASP A 215 -6.53 -4.25 -5.15
N GLY A 216 -5.52 -5.01 -4.73
CA GLY A 216 -5.61 -6.02 -3.70
C GLY A 216 -6.21 -7.35 -4.14
N THR A 217 -6.14 -8.31 -3.23
CA THR A 217 -6.45 -9.73 -3.48
C THR A 217 -7.84 -10.17 -2.98
N LEU A 218 -8.59 -9.26 -2.32
CA LEU A 218 -9.90 -9.58 -1.74
C LEU A 218 -11.02 -9.36 -2.75
N LEU A 219 -11.51 -10.45 -3.34
CA LEU A 219 -12.67 -10.44 -4.22
C LEU A 219 -13.93 -9.97 -3.47
N ARG A 220 -14.85 -9.32 -4.19
CA ARG A 220 -16.15 -8.83 -3.68
C ARG A 220 -16.05 -7.75 -2.60
N ARG A 221 -14.94 -7.05 -2.55
CA ARG A 221 -14.75 -5.90 -1.66
C ARG A 221 -14.70 -4.62 -2.49
N ILE A 222 -15.49 -3.63 -2.07
CA ILE A 222 -15.39 -2.26 -2.53
C ILE A 222 -15.01 -1.42 -1.32
N THR A 223 -13.85 -0.76 -1.39
CA THR A 223 -13.39 0.16 -0.35
C THR A 223 -13.73 1.59 -0.81
N ASN A 224 -14.62 2.26 -0.07
CA ASN A 224 -15.09 3.60 -0.38
C ASN A 224 -14.70 4.66 0.67
N GLY A 225 -13.77 4.29 1.56
CA GLY A 225 -13.22 5.18 2.56
C GLY A 225 -11.73 4.92 2.76
N GLY A 226 -10.95 5.97 2.75
CA GLY A 226 -9.51 5.91 2.98
C GLY A 226 -9.15 6.17 4.42
N THR A 227 -8.11 5.50 4.92
CA THR A 227 -7.47 5.83 6.20
C THR A 227 -6.27 6.72 5.92
N GLY A 228 -6.27 7.93 6.48
CA GLY A 228 -5.10 8.82 6.41
C GLY A 228 -3.89 8.18 7.08
N SER A 229 -2.71 8.32 6.47
CA SER A 229 -1.44 7.84 7.02
C SER A 229 -0.40 8.96 7.02
N ARG A 230 0.40 9.03 8.09
CA ARG A 230 1.61 9.86 8.16
C ARG A 230 2.74 9.08 8.79
N ARG A 231 3.90 9.16 8.16
CA ARG A 231 5.10 8.45 8.59
C ARG A 231 6.23 9.43 8.83
N PHE A 232 6.98 9.26 9.93
CA PHE A 232 8.14 10.06 10.24
C PHE A 232 9.28 9.17 10.69
N GLU A 233 10.50 9.59 10.38
CA GLU A 233 11.71 9.11 11.02
C GLU A 233 12.22 10.21 11.96
N PHE A 234 12.48 9.85 13.21
CA PHE A 234 13.10 10.72 14.23
C PHE A 234 14.54 10.30 14.42
N ALA A 235 15.46 11.25 14.24
CA ALA A 235 16.89 11.05 14.43
C ALA A 235 17.37 11.73 15.71
N PHE A 236 18.12 11.00 16.51
CA PHE A 236 18.75 11.46 17.76
C PHE A 236 20.25 11.45 17.57
N GLN A 237 20.91 12.54 18.00
CA GLN A 237 22.36 12.68 17.93
C GLN A 237 22.93 13.03 19.31
N GLY A 238 24.12 12.51 19.57
CA GLY A 238 24.85 12.74 20.81
C GLY A 238 26.36 12.74 20.57
N PRO A 239 27.17 13.11 21.59
CA PRO A 239 28.61 13.21 21.40
C PRO A 239 29.34 11.88 21.24
N GLY A 240 28.71 10.75 21.57
CA GLY A 240 29.37 9.46 21.59
C GLY A 240 30.44 9.33 22.70
N GLY A 241 31.08 8.16 22.73
CA GLY A 241 32.20 7.93 23.63
C GLY A 241 32.30 6.52 24.20
N HIS A 242 33.36 6.26 24.99
CA HIS A 242 33.52 4.99 25.69
C HIS A 242 32.60 4.92 26.91
N SER A 243 31.88 3.83 27.10
CA SER A 243 30.83 3.69 28.15
C SER A 243 31.32 3.99 29.55
N PHE A 244 32.57 3.61 29.91
CA PHE A 244 33.18 3.87 31.19
C PHE A 244 33.95 5.22 31.22
N GLY A 245 34.83 5.45 30.25
CA GLY A 245 35.70 6.62 30.25
C GLY A 245 35.00 7.95 29.96
N ALA A 246 33.84 7.90 29.29
CA ALA A 246 33.02 9.07 28.99
C ALA A 246 31.64 9.02 29.68
N PHE A 247 31.51 8.25 30.76
CA PHE A 247 30.26 8.12 31.51
C PHE A 247 29.68 9.49 31.88
N GLY A 248 28.37 9.66 31.75
CA GLY A 248 27.66 10.91 31.99
C GLY A 248 27.39 11.75 30.72
N ARG A 249 28.02 11.43 29.58
CA ARG A 249 27.65 12.06 28.31
C ARG A 249 26.25 11.61 27.82
N ALA A 250 25.58 12.49 27.08
CA ALA A 250 24.30 12.16 26.45
C ALA A 250 24.44 11.00 25.46
N SER A 251 23.52 10.05 25.55
CA SER A 251 23.42 8.93 24.64
C SER A 251 22.19 9.07 23.73
N ALA A 252 22.38 8.99 22.40
CA ALA A 252 21.30 9.05 21.44
C ALA A 252 20.26 7.95 21.69
N ILE A 253 20.69 6.71 22.03
CA ILE A 253 19.77 5.60 22.35
C ILE A 253 18.97 5.91 23.64
N HIS A 254 19.58 6.51 24.67
CA HIS A 254 18.83 6.85 25.87
C HIS A 254 17.80 7.96 25.63
N ALA A 255 18.13 8.96 24.79
CA ALA A 255 17.18 10.00 24.40
C ALA A 255 16.03 9.39 23.59
N MET A 256 16.35 8.57 22.58
CA MET A 256 15.37 7.83 21.79
C MET A 256 14.46 6.95 22.67
N GLY A 257 15.01 6.21 23.63
CA GLY A 257 14.24 5.36 24.54
C GLY A 257 13.24 6.14 25.39
N ARG A 258 13.61 7.35 25.87
CA ARG A 258 12.65 8.23 26.55
C ARG A 258 11.56 8.76 25.65
N ALA A 259 11.89 9.16 24.42
CA ALA A 259 10.93 9.59 23.43
C ALA A 259 9.93 8.47 23.09
N ILE A 260 10.43 7.25 22.87
CA ILE A 260 9.59 6.07 22.60
C ILE A 260 8.65 5.81 23.79
N ALA A 261 9.13 5.87 25.03
CA ALA A 261 8.29 5.69 26.21
C ALA A 261 7.16 6.72 26.28
N LYS A 262 7.46 8.01 26.11
CA LYS A 262 6.45 9.08 26.09
C LYS A 262 5.45 8.92 24.96
N ILE A 263 5.90 8.52 23.77
CA ILE A 263 5.03 8.28 22.63
C ILE A 263 4.12 7.08 22.91
N SER A 264 4.64 6.00 23.49
CA SER A 264 3.86 4.80 23.79
C SER A 264 2.73 5.02 24.80
N ASP A 265 2.86 6.05 25.63
CA ASP A 265 1.84 6.43 26.61
C ASP A 265 0.73 7.35 26.03
N LEU A 266 0.82 7.71 24.73
CA LEU A 266 -0.19 8.52 24.10
C LEU A 266 -1.49 7.70 23.90
N GLU A 267 -2.61 8.27 24.37
CA GLU A 267 -3.94 7.72 24.14
C GLU A 267 -4.52 8.26 22.83
N THR A 268 -5.18 7.39 22.07
CA THR A 268 -5.87 7.70 20.83
C THR A 268 -7.31 7.24 20.85
N PRO A 269 -8.25 7.93 20.15
CA PRO A 269 -9.64 7.50 20.11
C PRO A 269 -9.79 6.20 19.31
N SER A 270 -10.75 5.37 19.74
CA SER A 270 -11.19 4.20 18.99
C SER A 270 -12.17 4.58 17.85
N VAL A 271 -12.89 5.69 18.03
CA VAL A 271 -13.82 6.25 17.04
C VAL A 271 -13.64 7.78 17.00
N PRO A 272 -13.19 8.35 15.89
CA PRO A 272 -12.69 7.67 14.68
C PRO A 272 -11.44 6.86 14.99
N LYS A 273 -11.30 5.68 14.38
CA LYS A 273 -10.16 4.81 14.62
C LYS A 273 -8.86 5.55 14.30
N THR A 274 -8.03 5.73 15.34
CA THR A 274 -6.75 6.43 15.28
C THR A 274 -5.69 5.57 15.94
N THR A 275 -4.59 5.32 15.24
CA THR A 275 -3.55 4.38 15.68
C THR A 275 -2.16 4.93 15.40
N PHE A 276 -1.18 4.44 16.14
CA PHE A 276 0.23 4.66 15.85
C PHE A 276 1.06 3.44 16.25
N THR A 277 2.21 3.31 15.62
CA THR A 277 3.21 2.31 16.00
C THR A 277 4.60 2.74 15.59
N ILE A 278 5.58 2.48 16.46
CA ILE A 278 7.00 2.58 16.11
C ILE A 278 7.41 1.24 15.54
N GLY A 279 7.60 1.21 14.22
CA GLY A 279 7.83 -0.02 13.47
C GLY A 279 9.30 -0.43 13.38
N THR A 280 10.22 0.54 13.42
CA THR A 280 11.65 0.28 13.33
C THR A 280 12.44 1.12 14.29
N VAL A 281 13.55 0.55 14.81
CA VAL A 281 14.54 1.21 15.69
C VAL A 281 15.94 0.81 15.22
N ARG A 282 16.85 1.80 15.15
CA ARG A 282 18.25 1.59 14.81
C ARG A 282 19.12 2.49 15.70
N GLY A 283 20.36 2.11 15.97
CA GLY A 283 21.32 2.98 16.66
C GLY A 283 22.43 2.24 17.37
N GLY A 284 23.49 3.02 17.67
CA GLY A 284 24.68 2.53 18.36
C GLY A 284 25.56 1.64 17.50
N THR A 285 26.78 1.38 17.98
CA THR A 285 27.82 0.61 17.25
C THR A 285 28.38 -0.55 18.06
N SER A 286 28.43 -0.45 19.39
CA SER A 286 28.99 -1.46 20.28
C SER A 286 28.38 -1.36 21.69
N VAL A 287 28.33 -2.49 22.39
CA VAL A 287 27.79 -2.59 23.77
C VAL A 287 28.53 -1.72 24.76
N ASN A 288 29.81 -1.41 24.54
CA ASN A 288 30.64 -0.58 25.39
C ASN A 288 30.84 0.84 24.84
N SER A 289 29.98 1.33 23.97
CA SER A 289 29.98 2.70 23.48
C SER A 289 28.73 3.46 23.93
N ILE A 290 28.88 4.75 24.17
CA ILE A 290 27.77 5.71 24.29
C ILE A 290 27.33 5.98 22.83
N ALA A 291 26.08 5.72 22.51
CA ALA A 291 25.59 5.89 21.13
C ALA A 291 25.63 7.35 20.70
N ALA A 292 26.26 7.62 19.56
CA ALA A 292 26.31 8.95 18.95
C ALA A 292 25.05 9.21 18.09
N ASP A 293 24.44 8.15 17.57
CA ASP A 293 23.25 8.22 16.72
C ASP A 293 22.24 7.14 17.09
N ALA A 294 20.96 7.45 16.90
CA ALA A 294 19.86 6.51 16.95
C ALA A 294 18.68 7.05 16.14
N THR A 295 17.88 6.18 15.54
CA THR A 295 16.67 6.55 14.80
C THR A 295 15.52 5.60 15.11
N PHE A 296 14.31 6.10 15.04
CA PHE A 296 13.11 5.27 14.93
C PHE A 296 12.17 5.81 13.86
N ALA A 297 11.39 4.90 13.23
CA ALA A 297 10.31 5.28 12.32
C ALA A 297 8.96 4.93 12.93
N ILE A 298 8.01 5.87 12.80
CA ILE A 298 6.65 5.77 13.30
C ILE A 298 5.64 5.85 12.14
N ASP A 299 4.64 4.99 12.16
CA ASP A 299 3.45 5.05 11.32
C ASP A 299 2.26 5.50 12.17
N MET A 300 1.55 6.52 11.71
CA MET A 300 0.35 7.08 12.34
C MET A 300 -0.81 7.03 11.36
N ARG A 301 -1.97 6.55 11.80
CA ARG A 301 -3.15 6.42 10.93
C ARG A 301 -4.40 6.92 11.62
N SER A 302 -5.29 7.52 10.85
CA SER A 302 -6.64 7.87 11.31
C SER A 302 -7.65 7.89 10.19
N ASN A 303 -8.91 7.54 10.52
CA ASN A 303 -10.05 7.73 9.63
C ASN A 303 -10.58 9.18 9.65
N ASP A 304 -9.96 10.06 10.45
CA ASP A 304 -10.26 11.49 10.50
C ASP A 304 -8.97 12.31 10.37
N PRO A 305 -8.89 13.26 9.40
CA PRO A 305 -7.68 14.03 9.15
C PRO A 305 -7.31 14.98 10.31
N ASN A 306 -8.31 15.43 11.11
CA ASN A 306 -8.04 16.30 12.25
C ASN A 306 -7.42 15.51 13.40
N GLU A 307 -7.93 14.30 13.68
CA GLU A 307 -7.34 13.40 14.68
C GLU A 307 -5.93 12.97 14.27
N LEU A 308 -5.67 12.72 12.98
CA LEU A 308 -4.33 12.45 12.50
C LEU A 308 -3.38 13.63 12.72
N SER A 309 -3.84 14.86 12.48
CA SER A 309 -3.04 16.07 12.72
C SER A 309 -2.77 16.33 14.21
N LYS A 310 -3.74 16.06 15.08
CA LYS A 310 -3.58 16.13 16.54
C LYS A 310 -2.56 15.09 17.02
N LEU A 311 -2.67 13.86 16.54
CA LEU A 311 -1.73 12.79 16.91
C LEU A 311 -0.31 13.15 16.47
N GLU A 312 -0.12 13.63 15.24
CA GLU A 312 1.17 14.08 14.74
C GLU A 312 1.80 15.15 15.66
N SER A 313 1.01 16.16 16.04
CA SER A 313 1.48 17.22 16.92
C SER A 313 1.91 16.69 18.30
N ARG A 314 1.15 15.77 18.88
CA ARG A 314 1.47 15.11 20.16
C ARG A 314 2.72 14.26 20.09
N VAL A 315 2.88 13.48 19.01
CA VAL A 315 4.06 12.65 18.77
C VAL A 315 5.30 13.53 18.62
N LYS A 316 5.23 14.61 17.83
CA LYS A 316 6.35 15.55 17.70
C LYS A 316 6.73 16.22 19.03
N ALA A 317 5.76 16.64 19.83
CA ALA A 317 6.00 17.19 21.14
C ALA A 317 6.70 16.17 22.06
N ALA A 318 6.17 14.94 22.15
CA ALA A 318 6.74 13.89 22.99
C ALA A 318 8.17 13.48 22.57
N ALA A 319 8.51 13.60 21.28
CA ALA A 319 9.84 13.30 20.77
C ALA A 319 10.88 14.40 21.07
N LEU A 320 10.45 15.68 21.26
CA LEU A 320 11.32 16.84 21.49
C LEU A 320 11.59 17.11 22.99
N GLU A 321 10.77 16.59 23.89
CA GLU A 321 10.93 16.67 25.34
C GLU A 321 11.92 15.65 25.91
#